data_ab6c2d9078c895e4b88c240fbcacda4e
#
_entry.id   ab6c2d9078c895e4b88c240fbcacda4e
#
_cell.length_a   1.000
_cell.length_b   1.000
_cell.length_c   1.000
_cell.angle_alpha   90.00
_cell.angle_beta   90.00
_cell.angle_gamma   90.00
#
_symmetry.space_group_name_H-M   'P 1'
#
loop_
_entity.id
_entity.type
_entity.pdbx_description
1 polymer ?
#
loop_
_entity_poly.entity_id
_entity_poly.type
_entity_poly.pdbx_seq_one_letter_code
_entity_poly.pdbx_strand_id
1 'polypeptide(L)'
;ESLINGAPYFMQENNTHDGDGLPSGNGVGALITLGFDNMFRLMQDGVPNYEPEGKDSVAEIAKTEGKLPAEIVFDMLMENDGKGYVFLPLLNYANQNYDHIYEMFHNENTVLSLSDGGAHCGVITDASFPTYLLSHWVRDRVRGDRFSLEQAVAAQTSGTATLYGLHDRGKIAPGMKADVNIIDFDALQLHEPKMVHDLPAGGRRLIQEISGYRYTIVSGVITYEDGTPTGKLPGKLIRGIQHADAEKLAAE
;
A
#
# COMPACT_ATOMS: atom_id res chain seq x y z
N GLU A 1 26.69 4.65 -17.48
CA GLU A 1 27.05 3.24 -17.15
C GLU A 1 27.43 3.09 -15.66
N SER A 2 28.21 4.00 -15.07
CA SER A 2 28.59 3.94 -13.65
C SER A 2 27.43 4.22 -12.69
N LEU A 3 26.47 5.06 -13.09
CA LEU A 3 25.26 5.35 -12.31
C LEU A 3 24.29 4.17 -12.28
N ILE A 4 24.22 3.40 -13.35
CA ILE A 4 23.40 2.18 -13.42
C ILE A 4 24.01 1.07 -12.56
N ASN A 5 25.35 0.99 -12.51
CA ASN A 5 26.05 -0.01 -11.70
C ASN A 5 26.08 0.33 -10.19
N GLY A 6 25.86 1.60 -9.83
CA GLY A 6 25.69 2.06 -8.45
C GLY A 6 24.24 2.15 -7.99
N ALA A 7 23.30 1.81 -8.87
CA ALA A 7 21.89 1.82 -8.56
C ALA A 7 21.53 0.81 -7.47
N PRO A 8 20.47 1.09 -6.66
CA PRO A 8 20.03 0.18 -5.61
C PRO A 8 19.89 -1.25 -6.13
N TYR A 9 20.17 -2.18 -5.26
CA TYR A 9 20.26 -3.61 -5.55
C TYR A 9 19.08 -4.19 -6.37
N PHE A 10 17.88 -3.64 -6.27
CA PHE A 10 16.75 -4.08 -7.09
C PHE A 10 16.96 -3.86 -8.60
N MET A 11 17.83 -2.92 -8.98
CA MET A 11 18.22 -2.71 -10.38
C MET A 11 19.24 -3.75 -10.88
N GLN A 12 19.92 -4.46 -9.99
CA GLN A 12 20.93 -5.47 -10.36
C GLN A 12 20.36 -6.87 -10.52
N GLU A 13 19.30 -7.23 -9.79
CA GLU A 13 18.73 -8.60 -9.79
C GLU A 13 17.98 -8.96 -11.06
N ASN A 14 17.49 -7.98 -11.81
CA ASN A 14 16.70 -8.26 -13.03
C ASN A 14 17.56 -8.56 -14.28
N ASN A 15 18.87 -8.68 -14.13
CA ASN A 15 19.78 -8.93 -15.26
C ASN A 15 19.95 -10.41 -15.64
N THR A 16 19.24 -11.36 -15.00
CA THR A 16 19.58 -12.78 -15.13
C THR A 16 18.46 -13.69 -15.63
N HIS A 17 17.27 -13.18 -16.00
CA HIS A 17 16.21 -14.01 -16.55
C HIS A 17 15.63 -13.48 -17.86
N ASP A 18 16.15 -14.05 -18.96
CA ASP A 18 15.46 -14.10 -20.25
C ASP A 18 14.25 -15.04 -20.09
N GLY A 19 13.04 -14.53 -19.90
CA GLY A 19 11.89 -15.43 -19.86
C GLY A 19 10.50 -14.85 -19.68
N ASP A 20 10.35 -13.62 -19.24
CA ASP A 20 9.04 -13.14 -18.73
C ASP A 20 8.27 -12.24 -19.70
N GLY A 21 8.62 -12.25 -20.99
CA GLY A 21 7.81 -11.52 -22.00
C GLY A 21 7.85 -9.99 -21.90
N LEU A 22 8.66 -9.42 -21.04
CA LEU A 22 8.97 -8.00 -21.04
C LEU A 22 9.96 -7.69 -22.18
N PRO A 23 9.88 -6.49 -22.80
CA PRO A 23 10.80 -6.15 -23.88
C PRO A 23 12.23 -6.43 -23.46
N SER A 24 12.99 -7.08 -24.31
CA SER A 24 14.38 -7.48 -24.10
C SER A 24 15.29 -6.28 -23.84
N GLY A 25 15.43 -5.96 -22.61
CA GLY A 25 16.20 -4.84 -22.08
C GLY A 25 15.82 -4.74 -20.64
N ASN A 26 16.52 -5.46 -19.82
CA ASN A 26 16.59 -5.40 -18.37
C ASN A 26 15.36 -4.79 -17.69
N GLY A 27 14.65 -5.50 -16.83
CA GLY A 27 13.41 -5.04 -16.19
C GLY A 27 13.46 -3.61 -15.62
N VAL A 28 14.65 -3.15 -15.25
CA VAL A 28 14.95 -1.77 -14.87
C VAL A 28 14.97 -0.81 -16.06
N GLY A 29 15.41 -1.24 -17.23
CA GLY A 29 15.31 -0.44 -18.46
C GLY A 29 13.85 -0.15 -18.81
N ALA A 30 12.94 -1.10 -18.57
CA ALA A 30 11.50 -0.89 -18.72
C ALA A 30 10.94 0.09 -17.68
N LEU A 31 11.40 0.06 -16.44
CA LEU A 31 11.01 1.04 -15.40
C LEU A 31 11.56 2.45 -15.71
N ILE A 32 12.77 2.54 -16.26
CA ILE A 32 13.35 3.82 -16.74
C ILE A 32 12.60 4.33 -17.97
N THR A 33 12.03 3.47 -18.80
CA THR A 33 11.19 3.87 -19.95
C THR A 33 9.82 4.43 -19.53
N LEU A 34 9.39 4.24 -18.27
CA LEU A 34 8.23 4.95 -17.71
C LEU A 34 8.49 6.46 -17.54
N GLY A 35 9.73 6.88 -17.69
CA GLY A 35 10.14 8.27 -17.72
C GLY A 35 10.30 8.90 -16.34
N PHE A 36 11.22 9.83 -16.26
CA PHE A 36 11.47 10.62 -15.05
C PHE A 36 10.29 11.54 -14.68
N ASP A 37 9.33 11.73 -15.60
CA ASP A 37 8.09 12.46 -15.35
C ASP A 37 7.17 11.75 -14.36
N ASN A 38 7.34 10.43 -14.17
CA ASN A 38 6.55 9.62 -13.25
C ASN A 38 7.37 9.08 -12.06
N MET A 39 8.52 9.68 -11.79
CA MET A 39 9.35 9.39 -10.62
C MET A 39 9.31 10.55 -9.65
N PHE A 40 9.14 10.27 -8.37
CA PHE A 40 8.96 11.28 -7.34
C PHE A 40 9.76 10.94 -6.08
N ARG A 41 10.08 11.96 -5.28
CA ARG A 41 10.57 11.74 -3.91
C ARG A 41 9.42 11.15 -3.09
N LEU A 42 9.67 10.05 -2.39
CA LEU A 42 8.63 9.43 -1.56
C LEU A 42 8.29 10.27 -0.33
N MET A 43 9.30 10.74 0.40
CA MET A 43 9.10 11.46 1.66
C MET A 43 8.93 12.95 1.42
N GLN A 44 7.83 13.50 1.95
CA GLN A 44 7.57 14.94 1.96
C GLN A 44 7.16 15.35 3.37
N ASP A 45 7.82 16.34 3.93
CA ASP A 45 7.57 16.84 5.30
C ASP A 45 7.55 15.73 6.38
N GLY A 46 8.35 14.68 6.20
CA GLY A 46 8.48 13.57 7.15
C GLY A 46 7.42 12.48 7.01
N VAL A 47 6.54 12.55 6.00
CA VAL A 47 5.53 11.52 5.71
C VAL A 47 5.63 11.03 4.27
N PRO A 48 5.25 9.76 3.98
CA PRO A 48 5.19 9.28 2.61
C PRO A 48 4.10 9.99 1.81
N ASN A 49 4.46 10.57 0.67
CA ASN A 49 3.50 11.16 -0.27
C ASN A 49 3.29 10.24 -1.47
N TYR A 50 2.13 9.60 -1.53
CA TYR A 50 1.74 8.73 -2.65
C TYR A 50 0.83 9.42 -3.69
N GLU A 51 0.55 10.71 -3.52
CA GLU A 51 -0.15 11.54 -4.53
C GLU A 51 0.63 12.83 -4.82
N PRO A 52 1.91 12.74 -5.27
CA PRO A 52 2.74 13.91 -5.56
C PRO A 52 2.22 14.69 -6.78
N GLU A 53 2.50 15.98 -6.85
CA GLU A 53 2.18 16.78 -8.01
C GLU A 53 3.19 16.58 -9.15
N GLY A 54 2.76 16.78 -10.40
CA GLY A 54 3.67 16.64 -11.55
C GLY A 54 4.88 17.57 -11.52
N LYS A 55 4.74 18.76 -10.90
CA LYS A 55 5.85 19.70 -10.69
C LYS A 55 6.96 19.13 -9.79
N ASP A 56 6.63 18.14 -8.96
CA ASP A 56 7.55 17.49 -8.02
C ASP A 56 8.21 16.24 -8.63
N SER A 57 7.97 15.99 -9.92
CA SER A 57 8.63 14.89 -10.63
C SER A 57 10.12 15.11 -10.78
N VAL A 58 10.87 14.01 -10.87
CA VAL A 58 12.31 14.05 -11.13
C VAL A 58 12.64 14.88 -12.38
N ALA A 59 11.82 14.77 -13.43
CA ALA A 59 12.03 15.53 -14.66
C ALA A 59 11.90 17.05 -14.44
N GLU A 60 10.90 17.49 -13.70
CA GLU A 60 10.69 18.92 -13.44
C GLU A 60 11.72 19.49 -12.45
N ILE A 61 12.11 18.72 -11.43
CA ILE A 61 13.21 19.09 -10.52
C ILE A 61 14.52 19.23 -11.31
N ALA A 62 14.82 18.28 -12.19
CA ALA A 62 16.04 18.32 -13.03
C ALA A 62 16.08 19.57 -13.92
N LYS A 63 14.96 19.94 -14.53
CA LYS A 63 14.85 21.19 -15.31
C LYS A 63 15.10 22.42 -14.45
N THR A 64 14.52 22.45 -13.25
CA THR A 64 14.64 23.61 -12.34
C THR A 64 16.07 23.78 -11.83
N GLU A 65 16.73 22.66 -11.51
CA GLU A 65 18.11 22.67 -10.96
C GLU A 65 19.19 22.67 -12.04
N GLY A 66 18.83 22.48 -13.31
CA GLY A 66 19.80 22.38 -14.41
C GLY A 66 20.68 21.14 -14.33
N LYS A 67 20.17 20.07 -13.71
CA LYS A 67 20.85 18.78 -13.55
C LYS A 67 20.30 17.73 -14.52
N LEU A 68 21.02 16.62 -14.67
CA LEU A 68 20.47 15.45 -15.35
C LEU A 68 19.43 14.74 -14.43
N PRO A 69 18.32 14.22 -14.97
CA PRO A 69 17.34 13.49 -14.17
C PRO A 69 17.94 12.32 -13.36
N ALA A 70 18.94 11.64 -13.92
CA ALA A 70 19.64 10.56 -13.22
C ALA A 70 20.45 11.05 -11.99
N GLU A 71 20.94 12.28 -12.01
CA GLU A 71 21.61 12.88 -10.85
C GLU A 71 20.60 13.15 -9.73
N ILE A 72 19.39 13.63 -10.08
CA ILE A 72 18.32 13.83 -9.10
C ILE A 72 17.90 12.49 -8.46
N VAL A 73 17.72 11.44 -9.26
CA VAL A 73 17.42 10.09 -8.74
C VAL A 73 18.54 9.62 -7.80
N PHE A 74 19.80 9.81 -8.20
CA PHE A 74 20.93 9.44 -7.37
C PHE A 74 20.94 10.21 -6.04
N ASP A 75 20.74 11.52 -6.08
CA ASP A 75 20.69 12.37 -4.90
C ASP A 75 19.55 11.90 -3.94
N MET A 76 18.36 11.60 -4.47
CA MET A 76 17.23 11.09 -3.68
C MET A 76 17.56 9.74 -3.02
N LEU A 77 18.19 8.82 -3.73
CA LEU A 77 18.55 7.50 -3.21
C LEU A 77 19.67 7.55 -2.17
N MET A 78 20.51 8.58 -2.25
CA MET A 78 21.61 8.79 -1.27
C MET A 78 21.15 9.49 0.01
N GLU A 79 19.91 9.96 0.08
CA GLU A 79 19.35 10.50 1.31
C GLU A 79 19.41 9.46 2.46
N ASN A 80 19.47 9.93 3.70
CA ASN A 80 19.51 9.08 4.89
C ASN A 80 20.62 7.99 4.84
N ASP A 81 21.82 8.37 4.40
CA ASP A 81 22.97 7.45 4.24
C ASP A 81 22.69 6.30 3.24
N GLY A 82 22.08 6.63 2.10
CA GLY A 82 21.76 5.67 1.03
C GLY A 82 20.51 4.83 1.31
N LYS A 83 19.60 5.33 2.13
CA LYS A 83 18.32 4.69 2.46
C LYS A 83 17.11 5.45 1.91
N GLY A 84 17.35 6.45 1.06
CA GLY A 84 16.29 7.19 0.40
C GLY A 84 15.47 6.34 -0.56
N TYR A 85 14.25 6.76 -0.85
CA TYR A 85 13.33 6.08 -1.75
C TYR A 85 12.88 7.00 -2.88
N VAL A 86 12.76 6.42 -4.06
CA VAL A 86 12.05 7.02 -5.19
C VAL A 86 10.71 6.30 -5.33
N PHE A 87 9.64 7.07 -5.34
CA PHE A 87 8.29 6.58 -5.60
C PHE A 87 8.05 6.54 -7.11
N LEU A 88 7.62 5.40 -7.61
CA LEU A 88 7.27 5.17 -9.01
C LEU A 88 5.87 4.55 -9.06
N PRO A 89 4.82 5.33 -9.25
CA PRO A 89 3.47 4.81 -9.47
C PRO A 89 3.41 4.09 -10.82
N LEU A 90 3.33 2.77 -10.78
CA LEU A 90 3.31 1.93 -11.99
C LEU A 90 1.96 1.97 -12.70
N LEU A 91 0.87 2.04 -11.94
CA LEU A 91 -0.51 1.98 -12.42
C LEU A 91 -1.35 3.06 -11.74
N ASN A 92 -2.47 3.40 -12.40
CA ASN A 92 -3.51 4.27 -11.82
C ASN A 92 -3.06 5.71 -11.49
N TYR A 93 -2.02 6.21 -12.15
CA TYR A 93 -1.52 7.58 -11.93
C TYR A 93 -1.21 8.31 -13.26
N ALA A 94 -1.95 8.02 -14.32
CA ALA A 94 -1.65 8.50 -15.68
C ALA A 94 -1.69 10.03 -15.81
N ASN A 95 -2.56 10.71 -15.07
CA ASN A 95 -2.71 12.16 -15.06
C ASN A 95 -2.02 12.81 -13.85
N GLN A 96 -1.16 12.08 -13.16
CA GLN A 96 -0.50 12.53 -11.94
C GLN A 96 -1.49 13.00 -10.85
N ASN A 97 -2.65 12.34 -10.79
CA ASN A 97 -3.69 12.48 -9.78
C ASN A 97 -4.51 11.19 -9.69
N TYR A 98 -5.39 11.11 -8.70
CA TYR A 98 -6.26 9.96 -8.44
C TYR A 98 -7.73 10.22 -8.77
N ASP A 99 -8.10 11.23 -9.54
CA ASP A 99 -9.50 11.56 -9.79
C ASP A 99 -10.24 10.43 -10.49
N HIS A 100 -9.60 9.77 -11.47
CA HIS A 100 -10.19 8.60 -12.13
C HIS A 100 -10.32 7.38 -11.21
N ILE A 101 -9.47 7.25 -10.18
CA ILE A 101 -9.62 6.21 -9.15
C ILE A 101 -10.85 6.50 -8.30
N TYR A 102 -11.06 7.78 -7.95
CA TYR A 102 -12.25 8.19 -7.23
C TYR A 102 -13.53 7.86 -8.01
N GLU A 103 -13.56 8.12 -9.31
CA GLU A 103 -14.67 7.76 -10.20
C GLU A 103 -14.89 6.24 -10.27
N MET A 104 -13.81 5.47 -10.48
CA MET A 104 -13.88 4.01 -10.51
C MET A 104 -14.40 3.43 -9.20
N PHE A 105 -14.02 4.00 -8.07
CA PHE A 105 -14.48 3.57 -6.76
C PHE A 105 -15.98 3.71 -6.56
N HIS A 106 -16.59 4.74 -7.18
CA HIS A 106 -18.03 4.99 -7.10
C HIS A 106 -18.86 4.19 -8.13
N ASN A 107 -18.20 3.42 -9.00
CA ASN A 107 -18.90 2.57 -9.94
C ASN A 107 -19.44 1.31 -9.24
N GLU A 108 -20.73 1.02 -9.42
CA GLU A 108 -21.41 -0.12 -8.77
C GLU A 108 -20.84 -1.51 -9.14
N ASN A 109 -20.10 -1.59 -10.25
CA ASN A 109 -19.49 -2.84 -10.73
C ASN A 109 -18.02 -2.98 -10.27
N THR A 110 -17.53 -2.12 -9.41
CA THR A 110 -16.17 -2.18 -8.88
C THR A 110 -16.16 -2.45 -7.38
N VAL A 111 -15.13 -3.13 -6.94
CA VAL A 111 -14.83 -3.31 -5.51
C VAL A 111 -13.36 -3.02 -5.26
N LEU A 112 -13.07 -2.54 -4.07
CA LEU A 112 -11.69 -2.45 -3.63
C LEU A 112 -11.09 -3.84 -3.49
N SER A 113 -9.90 -3.99 -4.01
CA SER A 113 -9.11 -5.20 -3.82
C SER A 113 -7.64 -4.85 -3.67
N LEU A 114 -6.86 -5.86 -3.43
CA LEU A 114 -5.40 -5.84 -3.36
C LEU A 114 -4.85 -5.01 -2.19
N SER A 115 -4.49 -5.71 -1.14
CA SER A 115 -3.47 -5.25 -0.20
C SER A 115 -2.42 -6.36 -0.12
N ASP A 116 -1.82 -6.62 -1.28
CA ASP A 116 -0.92 -7.75 -1.48
C ASP A 116 0.45 -7.44 -0.88
N GLY A 117 0.73 -8.05 0.25
CA GLY A 117 2.02 -7.94 0.90
C GLY A 117 3.06 -8.97 0.45
N GLY A 118 2.78 -9.78 -0.55
CA GLY A 118 3.58 -10.97 -0.87
C GLY A 118 4.36 -10.91 -2.18
N ALA A 119 3.90 -10.18 -3.19
CA ALA A 119 4.55 -10.10 -4.49
C ALA A 119 5.60 -8.98 -4.53
N HIS A 120 6.74 -9.27 -5.16
CA HIS A 120 7.82 -8.28 -5.36
C HIS A 120 8.18 -7.48 -4.10
N CYS A 121 8.15 -8.15 -2.96
CA CYS A 121 8.27 -7.51 -1.64
C CYS A 121 9.56 -6.72 -1.39
N GLY A 122 10.56 -6.85 -2.26
CA GLY A 122 11.75 -6.00 -2.24
C GLY A 122 11.57 -4.59 -2.82
N VAL A 123 10.42 -4.31 -3.47
CA VAL A 123 10.14 -3.02 -4.13
C VAL A 123 8.70 -2.53 -3.94
N ILE A 124 7.78 -3.39 -3.49
CA ILE A 124 6.34 -3.09 -3.32
C ILE A 124 5.99 -3.13 -1.83
N THR A 125 5.22 -2.15 -1.35
CA THR A 125 4.72 -2.05 0.03
C THR A 125 3.20 -1.96 0.11
N ASP A 126 2.48 -2.60 -0.78
CA ASP A 126 1.02 -2.44 -0.97
C ASP A 126 0.17 -2.94 0.21
N ALA A 127 0.75 -3.69 1.16
CA ALA A 127 0.08 -4.12 2.38
C ALA A 127 -0.52 -2.95 3.21
N SER A 128 -0.05 -1.73 3.01
CA SER A 128 -0.54 -0.52 3.67
C SER A 128 -1.81 0.09 3.05
N PHE A 129 -2.29 -0.40 1.92
CA PHE A 129 -3.47 0.15 1.21
C PHE A 129 -4.72 0.33 2.06
N PRO A 130 -5.12 -0.62 2.93
CA PRO A 130 -6.28 -0.44 3.79
C PRO A 130 -6.16 0.78 4.72
N THR A 131 -4.97 1.02 5.23
CA THR A 131 -4.69 2.19 6.07
C THR A 131 -4.64 3.47 5.23
N TYR A 132 -4.02 3.43 4.05
CA TYR A 132 -3.99 4.56 3.12
C TYR A 132 -5.40 5.00 2.70
N LEU A 133 -6.32 4.06 2.51
CA LEU A 133 -7.72 4.40 2.24
C LEU A 133 -8.33 5.21 3.38
N LEU A 134 -8.11 4.82 4.63
CA LEU A 134 -8.68 5.52 5.78
C LEU A 134 -7.98 6.85 6.08
N SER A 135 -6.66 6.91 5.97
CA SER A 135 -5.90 8.13 6.24
C SER A 135 -5.97 9.12 5.08
N HIS A 136 -5.43 8.76 3.93
CA HIS A 136 -5.34 9.68 2.80
C HIS A 136 -6.70 9.96 2.17
N TRP A 137 -7.39 8.93 1.70
CA TRP A 137 -8.62 9.11 0.94
C TRP A 137 -9.81 9.65 1.74
N VAL A 138 -9.84 9.45 3.06
CA VAL A 138 -10.91 9.97 3.92
C VAL A 138 -10.52 11.28 4.59
N ARG A 139 -9.28 11.37 5.12
CA ARG A 139 -8.87 12.48 5.99
C ARG A 139 -7.95 13.49 5.31
N ASP A 140 -6.86 13.01 4.70
CA ASP A 140 -5.70 13.86 4.40
C ASP A 140 -5.63 14.34 2.96
N ARG A 141 -6.37 13.73 2.02
CA ARG A 141 -6.34 14.10 0.60
C ARG A 141 -6.77 15.54 0.40
N VAL A 142 -5.92 16.31 -0.31
CA VAL A 142 -6.15 17.73 -0.63
C VAL A 142 -6.27 17.99 -2.13
N ARG A 143 -6.01 17.00 -2.97
CA ARG A 143 -5.94 17.12 -4.42
C ARG A 143 -7.15 16.51 -5.14
N GLY A 144 -8.34 16.73 -4.64
CA GLY A 144 -9.59 16.21 -5.20
C GLY A 144 -10.56 15.73 -4.14
N ASP A 145 -11.60 15.04 -4.57
CA ASP A 145 -12.66 14.58 -3.68
C ASP A 145 -12.18 13.47 -2.75
N ARG A 146 -12.82 13.37 -1.58
CA ARG A 146 -12.56 12.37 -0.54
C ARG A 146 -13.75 11.44 -0.37
N PHE A 147 -13.49 10.24 0.11
CA PHE A 147 -14.56 9.35 0.56
C PHE A 147 -15.07 9.75 1.94
N SER A 148 -16.33 9.44 2.24
CA SER A 148 -16.75 9.46 3.64
C SER A 148 -16.12 8.27 4.39
N LEU A 149 -15.99 8.42 5.70
CA LEU A 149 -15.46 7.34 6.54
C LEU A 149 -16.32 6.07 6.42
N GLU A 150 -17.65 6.25 6.37
CA GLU A 150 -18.60 5.15 6.23
C GLU A 150 -18.44 4.40 4.90
N GLN A 151 -18.25 5.13 3.80
CA GLN A 151 -17.99 4.53 2.48
C GLN A 151 -16.69 3.71 2.50
N ALA A 152 -15.60 4.29 3.00
CA ALA A 152 -14.31 3.63 3.06
C ALA A 152 -14.34 2.38 3.95
N VAL A 153 -14.98 2.47 5.12
CA VAL A 153 -15.14 1.32 6.04
C VAL A 153 -16.00 0.24 5.39
N ALA A 154 -17.16 0.59 4.80
CA ALA A 154 -18.05 -0.38 4.16
C ALA A 154 -17.34 -1.11 3.00
N ALA A 155 -16.55 -0.39 2.22
CA ALA A 155 -15.80 -0.95 1.08
C ALA A 155 -14.72 -1.97 1.52
N GLN A 156 -14.09 -1.75 2.68
CA GLN A 156 -13.09 -2.68 3.24
C GLN A 156 -13.70 -3.81 4.07
N THR A 157 -14.98 -3.75 4.39
CA THR A 157 -15.63 -4.68 5.30
C THR A 157 -16.85 -5.36 4.67
N SER A 158 -18.04 -4.78 4.81
CA SER A 158 -19.30 -5.42 4.38
C SER A 158 -19.39 -5.61 2.87
N GLY A 159 -18.87 -4.69 2.07
CA GLY A 159 -18.87 -4.77 0.61
C GLY A 159 -18.08 -5.97 0.11
N THR A 160 -16.81 -6.04 0.48
CA THR A 160 -15.91 -7.14 0.08
C THR A 160 -16.30 -8.46 0.72
N ALA A 161 -16.73 -8.48 2.00
CA ALA A 161 -17.23 -9.69 2.65
C ALA A 161 -18.43 -10.29 1.91
N THR A 162 -19.36 -9.45 1.49
CA THR A 162 -20.54 -9.88 0.72
C THR A 162 -20.15 -10.49 -0.63
N LEU A 163 -19.23 -9.85 -1.36
CA LEU A 163 -18.75 -10.35 -2.64
C LEU A 163 -18.13 -11.75 -2.52
N TYR A 164 -17.36 -12.00 -1.46
CA TYR A 164 -16.72 -13.29 -1.21
C TYR A 164 -17.62 -14.32 -0.51
N GLY A 165 -18.89 -13.98 -0.26
CA GLY A 165 -19.83 -14.88 0.44
C GLY A 165 -19.53 -15.07 1.93
N LEU A 166 -18.85 -14.10 2.55
CA LEU A 166 -18.50 -14.11 3.97
C LEU A 166 -19.59 -13.37 4.77
N HIS A 167 -20.79 -13.93 4.83
CA HIS A 167 -21.96 -13.28 5.42
C HIS A 167 -21.97 -13.28 6.96
N ASP A 168 -20.97 -13.89 7.59
CA ASP A 168 -20.77 -13.94 9.04
C ASP A 168 -19.95 -12.79 9.60
N ARG A 169 -19.46 -11.88 8.75
CA ARG A 169 -18.52 -10.79 9.13
C ARG A 169 -18.71 -9.53 8.29
N GLY A 170 -17.90 -8.50 8.53
CA GLY A 170 -17.93 -7.22 7.84
C GLY A 170 -18.94 -6.23 8.42
N LYS A 171 -19.67 -6.61 9.48
CA LYS A 171 -20.59 -5.76 10.24
C LYS A 171 -20.47 -6.07 11.73
N ILE A 172 -20.69 -5.06 12.56
CA ILE A 172 -20.81 -5.25 14.01
C ILE A 172 -22.28 -5.43 14.33
N ALA A 173 -22.68 -6.66 14.58
CA ALA A 173 -24.05 -7.04 14.94
C ALA A 173 -24.06 -8.36 15.72
N PRO A 174 -25.10 -8.64 16.52
CA PRO A 174 -25.28 -9.94 17.16
C PRO A 174 -25.24 -11.07 16.14
N GLY A 175 -24.67 -12.21 16.53
CA GLY A 175 -24.50 -13.37 15.65
C GLY A 175 -23.38 -13.27 14.61
N MET A 176 -22.78 -12.10 14.46
CA MET A 176 -21.64 -11.90 13.56
C MET A 176 -20.33 -12.24 14.25
N LYS A 177 -19.34 -12.61 13.44
CA LYS A 177 -18.00 -12.92 13.90
C LYS A 177 -17.29 -11.64 14.37
N ALA A 178 -16.68 -11.71 15.54
CA ALA A 178 -15.93 -10.58 16.11
C ALA A 178 -14.52 -10.46 15.52
N ASP A 179 -14.44 -10.11 14.23
CA ASP A 179 -13.23 -9.69 13.54
C ASP A 179 -13.27 -8.15 13.48
N VAL A 180 -12.53 -7.46 14.39
CA VAL A 180 -12.70 -6.02 14.66
C VAL A 180 -11.33 -5.36 14.82
N ASN A 181 -11.16 -4.18 14.22
CA ASN A 181 -10.07 -3.27 14.53
C ASN A 181 -10.58 -2.10 15.39
N ILE A 182 -9.85 -1.75 16.44
CA ILE A 182 -10.07 -0.52 17.21
C ILE A 182 -8.99 0.46 16.79
N ILE A 183 -9.42 1.57 16.19
CA ILE A 183 -8.54 2.53 15.52
C ILE A 183 -8.71 3.90 16.16
N ASP A 184 -7.60 4.52 16.51
CA ASP A 184 -7.51 5.95 16.79
C ASP A 184 -7.34 6.66 15.42
N PHE A 185 -8.45 7.16 14.89
CA PHE A 185 -8.50 7.67 13.52
C PHE A 185 -7.61 8.90 13.33
N ASP A 186 -7.53 9.77 14.34
CA ASP A 186 -6.71 10.97 14.25
C ASP A 186 -5.20 10.65 14.30
N ALA A 187 -4.83 9.58 15.01
CA ALA A 187 -3.46 9.08 15.11
C ALA A 187 -3.07 8.10 13.99
N LEU A 188 -4.01 7.77 13.09
CA LEU A 188 -3.75 6.82 12.01
C LEU A 188 -2.75 7.41 11.01
N GLN A 189 -1.60 6.75 10.86
CA GLN A 189 -0.51 7.24 10.01
C GLN A 189 0.32 6.09 9.45
N LEU A 190 0.70 6.22 8.16
CA LEU A 190 1.76 5.43 7.55
C LEU A 190 3.11 6.10 7.78
N HIS A 191 4.10 5.30 8.17
CA HIS A 191 5.48 5.76 8.32
C HIS A 191 6.31 5.48 7.07
N GLU A 192 7.56 5.95 7.06
CA GLU A 192 8.52 5.64 6.00
C GLU A 192 8.70 4.13 5.84
N PRO A 193 8.65 3.59 4.61
CA PRO A 193 9.00 2.19 4.38
C PRO A 193 10.41 1.88 4.83
N LYS A 194 10.65 0.64 5.26
CA LYS A 194 11.97 0.16 5.69
C LYS A 194 12.31 -1.15 5.01
N MET A 195 13.54 -1.26 4.52
CA MET A 195 14.09 -2.52 4.04
C MET A 195 14.54 -3.36 5.23
N VAL A 196 13.98 -4.56 5.38
CA VAL A 196 14.37 -5.53 6.41
C VAL A 196 14.82 -6.84 5.75
N HIS A 197 15.70 -7.58 6.45
CA HIS A 197 16.29 -8.83 5.97
C HIS A 197 15.87 -9.97 6.89
N ASP A 198 14.58 -10.23 7.00
CA ASP A 198 13.97 -11.18 7.93
C ASP A 198 13.33 -12.41 7.26
N LEU A 199 13.48 -12.52 5.94
CA LEU A 199 13.06 -13.70 5.20
C LEU A 199 14.13 -14.82 5.26
N PRO A 200 13.77 -16.08 4.97
CA PRO A 200 14.71 -17.18 4.93
C PRO A 200 15.94 -16.86 4.06
N ALA A 201 17.11 -17.36 4.49
CA ALA A 201 18.41 -17.09 3.84
C ALA A 201 18.83 -15.62 3.77
N GLY A 202 18.29 -14.76 4.64
CA GLY A 202 18.58 -13.32 4.65
C GLY A 202 17.90 -12.55 3.51
N GLY A 203 16.86 -13.12 2.93
CA GLY A 203 16.04 -12.45 1.93
C GLY A 203 15.45 -11.16 2.47
N ARG A 204 15.35 -10.15 1.61
CA ARG A 204 14.88 -8.81 1.97
C ARG A 204 13.42 -8.59 1.62
N ARG A 205 12.78 -7.69 2.35
CA ARG A 205 11.47 -7.14 2.01
C ARG A 205 11.32 -5.72 2.52
N LEU A 206 10.47 -4.94 1.86
CA LEU A 206 9.97 -3.69 2.40
C LEU A 206 8.87 -3.97 3.42
N ILE A 207 8.92 -3.27 4.53
CA ILE A 207 7.81 -3.17 5.49
C ILE A 207 7.45 -1.70 5.66
N GLN A 208 6.20 -1.43 6.00
CA GLN A 208 5.74 -0.10 6.35
C GLN A 208 5.03 -0.15 7.70
N GLU A 209 5.61 0.52 8.68
CA GLU A 209 5.01 0.63 10.00
C GLU A 209 3.81 1.57 9.95
N ILE A 210 2.82 1.29 10.79
CA ILE A 210 1.58 2.05 10.89
C ILE A 210 1.30 2.33 12.36
N SER A 211 0.91 3.56 12.68
CA SER A 211 0.37 3.94 14.00
C SER A 211 -1.14 4.13 13.93
N GLY A 212 -1.80 4.14 15.10
CA GLY A 212 -3.24 4.38 15.22
C GLY A 212 -4.10 3.13 15.42
N TYR A 213 -3.59 1.93 15.17
CA TYR A 213 -4.29 0.69 15.50
C TYR A 213 -4.07 0.32 16.97
N ARG A 214 -5.12 0.48 17.80
CA ARG A 214 -5.06 0.12 19.22
C ARG A 214 -5.18 -1.37 19.43
N TYR A 215 -6.17 -2.01 18.76
CA TYR A 215 -6.35 -3.46 18.84
C TYR A 215 -6.74 -4.02 17.48
N THR A 216 -6.18 -5.19 17.16
CA THR A 216 -6.69 -6.07 16.10
C THR A 216 -7.23 -7.33 16.76
N ILE A 217 -8.51 -7.61 16.53
CA ILE A 217 -9.26 -8.70 17.15
C ILE A 217 -9.71 -9.65 16.07
N VAL A 218 -9.43 -10.93 16.23
CA VAL A 218 -9.87 -12.00 15.33
C VAL A 218 -10.68 -13.03 16.12
N SER A 219 -11.92 -13.25 15.71
CA SER A 219 -12.84 -14.17 16.41
C SER A 219 -12.95 -13.86 17.92
N GLY A 220 -12.97 -12.58 18.30
CA GLY A 220 -13.04 -12.14 19.68
C GLY A 220 -11.73 -12.22 20.47
N VAL A 221 -10.63 -12.62 19.85
CA VAL A 221 -9.31 -12.72 20.50
C VAL A 221 -8.41 -11.60 20.02
N ILE A 222 -7.83 -10.82 20.94
CA ILE A 222 -6.85 -9.79 20.62
C ILE A 222 -5.59 -10.44 20.07
N THR A 223 -5.24 -10.17 18.82
CA THR A 223 -4.05 -10.67 18.13
C THR A 223 -2.93 -9.65 18.10
N TYR A 224 -3.27 -8.35 18.08
CA TYR A 224 -2.34 -7.23 18.17
C TYR A 224 -2.85 -6.18 19.16
N GLU A 225 -1.95 -5.56 19.88
CA GLU A 225 -2.17 -4.44 20.78
C GLU A 225 -1.11 -3.37 20.50
N ASP A 226 -1.54 -2.15 20.15
CA ASP A 226 -0.66 -1.04 19.74
C ASP A 226 0.46 -1.46 18.77
N GLY A 227 0.11 -2.21 17.72
CA GLY A 227 1.03 -2.73 16.71
C GLY A 227 1.90 -3.92 17.13
N THR A 228 1.82 -4.34 18.39
CA THR A 228 2.61 -5.46 18.92
C THR A 228 1.81 -6.77 18.88
N PRO A 229 2.34 -7.85 18.27
CA PRO A 229 1.64 -9.13 18.24
C PRO A 229 1.55 -9.77 19.63
N THR A 230 0.37 -10.26 20.00
CA THR A 230 0.15 -10.97 21.28
C THR A 230 0.60 -12.43 21.25
N GLY A 231 0.98 -12.95 20.09
CA GLY A 231 1.30 -14.35 19.87
C GLY A 231 0.09 -15.28 19.75
N LYS A 232 -1.14 -14.77 19.86
CA LYS A 232 -2.36 -15.57 19.70
C LYS A 232 -2.72 -15.71 18.22
N LEU A 233 -3.05 -16.93 17.79
CA LEU A 233 -3.36 -17.30 16.40
C LEU A 233 -4.74 -17.97 16.30
N PRO A 234 -5.85 -17.22 16.50
CA PRO A 234 -7.21 -17.77 16.48
C PRO A 234 -7.76 -18.00 15.07
N GLY A 235 -7.02 -17.60 14.04
CA GLY A 235 -7.43 -17.75 12.64
C GLY A 235 -7.69 -19.20 12.25
N LYS A 236 -8.65 -19.40 11.33
CA LYS A 236 -8.99 -20.73 10.77
C LYS A 236 -9.08 -20.64 9.26
N LEU A 237 -8.77 -21.73 8.58
CA LEU A 237 -9.03 -21.84 7.14
C LEU A 237 -10.54 -21.78 6.89
N ILE A 238 -10.95 -20.83 6.06
CA ILE A 238 -12.33 -20.64 5.65
C ILE A 238 -12.53 -21.31 4.30
N ARG A 239 -13.61 -22.10 4.16
CA ARG A 239 -13.98 -22.79 2.92
C ARG A 239 -15.45 -22.55 2.61
N GLY A 240 -15.75 -22.11 1.39
CA GLY A 240 -17.11 -21.87 0.93
C GLY A 240 -17.78 -20.67 1.63
N ILE A 241 -19.07 -20.54 1.36
CA ILE A 241 -19.91 -19.47 1.89
C ILE A 241 -20.03 -19.58 3.41
N GLN A 242 -19.93 -18.46 4.11
CA GLN A 242 -20.09 -18.38 5.55
C GLN A 242 -21.43 -17.71 5.90
N HIS A 243 -22.08 -18.17 6.95
CA HIS A 243 -23.36 -17.63 7.43
C HIS A 243 -23.24 -17.16 8.88
N ALA A 244 -23.94 -16.07 9.20
CA ALA A 244 -24.08 -15.61 10.59
C ALA A 244 -24.81 -16.65 11.44
N ASP A 245 -24.57 -16.66 12.75
CA ASP A 245 -25.21 -17.55 13.70
C ASP A 245 -26.69 -17.15 13.89
N ALA A 246 -27.59 -17.91 13.27
CA ALA A 246 -29.02 -17.61 13.24
C ALA A 246 -29.68 -17.69 14.64
N GLU A 247 -29.15 -18.49 15.57
CA GLU A 247 -29.69 -18.60 16.92
C GLU A 247 -29.46 -17.33 17.72
N LYS A 248 -28.31 -16.64 17.49
CA LYS A 248 -27.99 -15.37 18.12
C LYS A 248 -28.69 -14.18 17.47
N LEU A 249 -28.98 -14.25 16.17
CA LEU A 249 -29.76 -13.23 15.46
C LEU A 249 -31.25 -13.21 15.87
N ALA A 250 -31.79 -14.34 16.32
CA ALA A 250 -33.19 -14.47 16.71
C ALA A 250 -33.45 -14.09 18.20
N ALA A 251 -32.44 -13.76 18.97
CA ALA A 251 -32.53 -13.46 20.40
C ALA A 251 -32.80 -11.97 20.71
N GLU A 252 -32.98 -11.13 19.70
CA GLU A 252 -33.42 -9.73 19.75
C GLU A 252 -34.86 -9.58 19.23
#